data_0ab4efef2f54bad4beb36a8fcf2fbbda
#
_entry.id   0ab4efef2f54bad4beb36a8fcf2fbbda
#
_cell.length_a   1.000
_cell.length_b   1.000
_cell.length_c   1.000
_cell.angle_alpha   90.00
_cell.angle_beta   90.00
_cell.angle_gamma   90.00
#
_symmetry.space_group_name_H-M   'P 1'
#
loop_
_entity.id
_entity.type
_entity.pdbx_description
1 polymer ?
#
loop_
_entity_poly.entity_id
_entity_poly.type
_entity_poly.pdbx_seq_one_letter_code
_entity_poly.pdbx_strand_id
1 'polypeptide(L)'
;MDLFSANELMWAAFIIGNSAPLLFIVLYKKQKISVELLNLYFLGVFVGLSWEIPFALAGKSFHLILIDWPIDLPLVRNITYSFIDGLIFIVGVFLAKKFLKTNDFLYRFNSKALFIMIFWGSFSEFLVDLNGNGKLWLFIENWYNPVFITINGNGLTIIPQLIWSVSYTHLTLPTKA
;
A
#
# COMPACT_ATOMS: atom_id res chain seq x y z
N MET A 1 -10.20 -8.68 -20.60
CA MET A 1 -11.17 -9.48 -19.81
C MET A 1 -11.08 -9.00 -18.39
N ASP A 2 -12.09 -8.27 -17.96
CA ASP A 2 -12.11 -7.75 -16.57
C ASP A 2 -12.53 -8.88 -15.64
N LEU A 3 -11.60 -9.33 -14.80
CA LEU A 3 -11.85 -10.41 -13.84
C LEU A 3 -12.85 -9.99 -12.74
N PHE A 4 -12.86 -8.69 -12.40
CA PHE A 4 -13.70 -8.12 -11.35
C PHE A 4 -14.32 -6.79 -11.80
N SER A 5 -15.55 -6.55 -11.41
CA SER A 5 -16.22 -5.26 -11.55
C SER A 5 -15.66 -4.24 -10.55
N ALA A 6 -15.86 -2.95 -10.80
CA ALA A 6 -15.49 -1.88 -9.89
C ALA A 6 -16.11 -2.07 -8.49
N ASN A 7 -17.39 -2.49 -8.45
CA ASN A 7 -18.11 -2.73 -7.20
C ASN A 7 -17.50 -3.87 -6.37
N GLU A 8 -17.14 -4.98 -7.01
CA GLU A 8 -16.50 -6.12 -6.33
C GLU A 8 -15.14 -5.73 -5.76
N LEU A 9 -14.34 -5.00 -6.53
CA LEU A 9 -13.04 -4.50 -6.06
C LEU A 9 -13.19 -3.53 -4.88
N MET A 10 -14.15 -2.60 -4.97
CA MET A 10 -14.44 -1.65 -3.91
C MET A 10 -14.87 -2.35 -2.61
N TRP A 11 -15.82 -3.30 -2.68
CA TRP A 11 -16.25 -4.04 -1.51
C TRP A 11 -15.16 -4.94 -0.93
N ALA A 12 -14.34 -5.57 -1.78
CA ALA A 12 -13.19 -6.34 -1.33
C ALA A 12 -12.20 -5.45 -0.57
N ALA A 13 -11.83 -4.29 -1.13
CA ALA A 13 -10.95 -3.34 -0.48
C ALA A 13 -11.55 -2.84 0.86
N PHE A 14 -12.84 -2.49 0.87
CA PHE A 14 -13.53 -2.04 2.08
C PHE A 14 -13.52 -3.08 3.19
N ILE A 15 -13.88 -4.32 2.88
CA ILE A 15 -13.96 -5.41 3.86
C ILE A 15 -12.57 -5.81 4.33
N ILE A 16 -11.63 -6.06 3.42
CA ILE A 16 -10.26 -6.48 3.77
C ILE A 16 -9.57 -5.39 4.57
N GLY A 17 -9.60 -4.14 4.09
CA GLY A 17 -8.94 -3.03 4.75
C GLY A 17 -9.46 -2.82 6.18
N ASN A 18 -10.77 -2.69 6.37
CA ASN A 18 -11.31 -2.42 7.69
C ASN A 18 -11.28 -3.63 8.66
N SER A 19 -11.26 -4.85 8.15
CA SER A 19 -11.13 -6.04 9.00
C SER A 19 -9.69 -6.32 9.43
N ALA A 20 -8.69 -5.93 8.64
CA ALA A 20 -7.29 -6.22 8.91
C ALA A 20 -6.79 -5.71 10.28
N PRO A 21 -6.96 -4.43 10.66
CA PRO A 21 -6.48 -3.95 11.95
C PRO A 21 -7.17 -4.66 13.12
N LEU A 22 -8.47 -4.94 13.01
CA LEU A 22 -9.22 -5.67 14.01
C LEU A 22 -8.69 -7.10 14.16
N LEU A 23 -8.44 -7.77 13.04
CA LEU A 23 -7.87 -9.12 13.02
C LEU A 23 -6.51 -9.15 13.71
N PHE A 24 -5.59 -8.22 13.40
CA PHE A 24 -4.27 -8.17 14.01
C PHE A 24 -4.36 -7.91 15.52
N ILE A 25 -5.23 -7.01 15.98
CA ILE A 25 -5.46 -6.76 17.41
C ILE A 25 -6.01 -8.01 18.12
N VAL A 26 -6.99 -8.69 17.50
CA VAL A 26 -7.57 -9.92 18.08
C VAL A 26 -6.55 -11.04 18.15
N LEU A 27 -5.76 -11.24 17.08
CA LEU A 27 -4.70 -12.25 17.05
C LEU A 27 -3.63 -11.97 18.12
N TYR A 28 -3.24 -10.71 18.30
CA TYR A 28 -2.33 -10.31 19.36
C TYR A 28 -2.91 -10.60 20.76
N LYS A 29 -4.15 -10.17 21.04
CA LYS A 29 -4.82 -10.45 22.32
C LYS A 29 -4.94 -11.94 22.60
N LYS A 30 -5.10 -12.76 21.57
CA LYS A 30 -5.13 -14.22 21.66
C LYS A 30 -3.73 -14.87 21.68
N GLN A 31 -2.67 -14.06 21.75
CA GLN A 31 -1.26 -14.53 21.74
C GLN A 31 -0.90 -15.41 20.51
N LYS A 32 -1.57 -15.19 19.38
CA LYS A 32 -1.30 -15.89 18.10
C LYS A 32 -0.24 -15.20 17.26
N ILE A 33 0.00 -13.92 17.51
CA ILE A 33 1.08 -13.12 16.88
C ILE A 33 1.85 -12.37 17.96
N SER A 34 3.11 -12.05 17.66
CA SER A 34 3.96 -11.27 18.57
C SER A 34 3.64 -9.77 18.48
N VAL A 35 4.07 -9.01 19.49
CA VAL A 35 3.96 -7.55 19.50
C VAL A 35 4.77 -6.93 18.35
N GLU A 36 5.91 -7.52 17.98
CA GLU A 36 6.73 -7.06 16.87
C GLU A 36 5.96 -7.13 15.54
N LEU A 37 5.24 -8.23 15.31
CA LEU A 37 4.45 -8.37 14.10
C LEU A 37 3.27 -7.39 14.07
N LEU A 38 2.62 -7.16 15.22
CA LEU A 38 1.58 -6.15 15.35
C LEU A 38 2.15 -4.75 15.04
N ASN A 39 3.31 -4.42 15.62
CA ASN A 39 3.96 -3.12 15.40
C ASN A 39 4.39 -2.95 13.94
N LEU A 40 4.91 -3.98 13.30
CA LEU A 40 5.26 -3.95 11.87
C LEU A 40 4.03 -3.70 11.00
N TYR A 41 2.89 -4.31 11.31
CA TYR A 41 1.64 -4.05 10.61
C TYR A 41 1.24 -2.57 10.71
N PHE A 42 1.18 -2.02 11.93
CA PHE A 42 0.82 -0.61 12.11
C PHE A 42 1.86 0.37 11.57
N LEU A 43 3.14 -0.02 11.55
CA LEU A 43 4.18 0.76 10.87
C LEU A 43 3.88 0.85 9.37
N GLY A 44 3.53 -0.27 8.72
CA GLY A 44 3.09 -0.27 7.32
C GLY A 44 1.85 0.59 7.08
N VAL A 45 0.87 0.54 8.00
CA VAL A 45 -0.31 1.44 7.96
C VAL A 45 0.11 2.90 8.04
N PHE A 46 1.00 3.25 8.97
CA PHE A 46 1.47 4.62 9.13
C PHE A 46 2.24 5.13 7.90
N VAL A 47 3.04 4.26 7.32
CA VAL A 47 3.71 4.53 6.05
C VAL A 47 2.66 4.77 4.96
N GLY A 48 1.63 3.93 4.82
CA GLY A 48 0.51 4.13 3.90
C GLY A 48 -0.18 5.48 4.08
N LEU A 49 -0.50 5.88 5.31
CA LEU A 49 -1.09 7.19 5.60
C LEU A 49 -0.24 8.37 5.10
N SER A 50 1.08 8.20 5.02
CA SER A 50 2.00 9.26 4.60
C SER A 50 1.83 9.69 3.14
N TRP A 51 1.22 8.88 2.29
CA TRP A 51 0.84 9.27 0.91
C TRP A 51 -0.67 9.29 0.68
N GLU A 52 -1.44 8.42 1.32
CA GLU A 52 -2.89 8.40 1.16
C GLU A 52 -3.54 9.71 1.59
N ILE A 53 -3.07 10.33 2.68
CA ILE A 53 -3.55 11.64 3.11
C ILE A 53 -3.17 12.75 2.11
N PRO A 54 -1.91 12.90 1.68
CA PRO A 54 -1.56 13.82 0.60
C PRO A 54 -2.38 13.63 -0.69
N PHE A 55 -2.64 12.40 -1.12
CA PHE A 55 -3.49 12.14 -2.29
C PHE A 55 -4.92 12.61 -2.08
N ALA A 56 -5.49 12.38 -0.91
CA ALA A 56 -6.81 12.89 -0.57
C ALA A 56 -6.85 14.44 -0.58
N LEU A 57 -5.81 15.08 -0.04
CA LEU A 57 -5.71 16.55 0.00
C LEU A 57 -5.45 17.17 -1.37
N ALA A 58 -4.68 16.51 -2.23
CA ALA A 58 -4.48 16.94 -3.61
C ALA A 58 -5.76 16.88 -4.44
N GLY A 59 -6.70 16.02 -4.05
CA GLY A 59 -8.05 15.97 -4.61
C GLY A 59 -8.08 15.62 -6.09
N LYS A 60 -9.15 16.06 -6.77
CA LYS A 60 -9.46 15.69 -8.15
C LYS A 60 -8.42 16.16 -9.19
N SER A 61 -7.53 17.06 -8.84
CA SER A 61 -6.45 17.52 -9.73
C SER A 61 -5.31 16.51 -9.86
N PHE A 62 -5.21 15.58 -8.93
CA PHE A 62 -4.17 14.54 -8.92
C PHE A 62 -4.77 13.12 -8.88
N HIS A 63 -5.79 12.90 -8.04
CA HIS A 63 -6.37 11.59 -7.77
C HIS A 63 -7.90 11.67 -7.84
N LEU A 64 -8.45 11.30 -9.00
CA LEU A 64 -9.89 11.28 -9.24
C LEU A 64 -10.47 9.94 -8.80
N ILE A 65 -11.49 9.97 -7.98
CA ILE A 65 -12.23 8.78 -7.58
C ILE A 65 -13.42 8.59 -8.50
N LEU A 66 -13.57 7.36 -8.98
CA LEU A 66 -14.55 6.99 -10.01
C LEU A 66 -15.76 6.24 -9.46
N ILE A 67 -15.72 5.84 -8.18
CA ILE A 67 -16.78 5.04 -7.55
C ILE A 67 -17.11 5.60 -6.16
N ASP A 68 -18.40 5.57 -5.81
CA ASP A 68 -18.87 5.94 -4.48
C ASP A 68 -18.40 4.90 -3.45
N TRP A 69 -17.88 5.39 -2.33
CA TRP A 69 -17.38 4.55 -1.25
C TRP A 69 -18.52 4.22 -0.26
N PRO A 70 -18.54 3.02 0.38
CA PRO A 70 -19.66 2.62 1.25
C PRO A 70 -19.91 3.56 2.43
N ILE A 71 -18.88 4.28 2.86
CA ILE A 71 -18.97 5.31 3.90
C ILE A 71 -18.43 6.61 3.31
N ASP A 72 -19.35 7.54 3.03
CA ASP A 72 -19.01 8.87 2.48
C ASP A 72 -18.59 9.83 3.58
N LEU A 73 -17.47 9.55 4.22
CA LEU A 73 -16.80 10.43 5.17
C LEU A 73 -15.40 10.78 4.67
N PRO A 74 -14.96 12.02 4.91
CA PRO A 74 -13.61 12.44 4.56
C PRO A 74 -12.56 11.47 5.09
N LEU A 75 -11.59 11.12 4.26
CA LEU A 75 -10.44 10.26 4.57
C LEU A 75 -10.74 8.78 4.91
N VAL A 76 -11.99 8.36 5.11
CA VAL A 76 -12.30 6.95 5.45
C VAL A 76 -11.76 5.99 4.40
N ARG A 77 -11.93 6.32 3.12
CA ARG A 77 -11.38 5.52 2.02
C ARG A 77 -9.85 5.43 2.11
N ASN A 78 -9.16 6.54 2.27
CA ASN A 78 -7.71 6.62 2.33
C ASN A 78 -7.14 5.89 3.55
N ILE A 79 -7.82 5.97 4.70
CA ILE A 79 -7.48 5.18 5.89
C ILE A 79 -7.68 3.68 5.61
N THR A 80 -8.76 3.30 4.91
CA THR A 80 -8.99 1.90 4.54
C THR A 80 -7.88 1.37 3.63
N TYR A 81 -7.43 2.16 2.64
CA TYR A 81 -6.30 1.77 1.79
C TYR A 81 -5.00 1.67 2.59
N SER A 82 -4.74 2.59 3.53
CA SER A 82 -3.57 2.48 4.41
C SER A 82 -3.57 1.20 5.26
N PHE A 83 -4.73 0.69 5.65
CA PHE A 83 -4.82 -0.63 6.31
C PHE A 83 -4.42 -1.78 5.39
N ILE A 84 -4.72 -1.69 4.09
CA ILE A 84 -4.27 -2.64 3.07
C ILE A 84 -2.75 -2.51 2.86
N ASP A 85 -2.22 -1.29 2.86
CA ASP A 85 -0.78 -1.03 2.76
C ASP A 85 -0.02 -1.72 3.89
N GLY A 86 -0.58 -1.73 5.10
CA GLY A 86 -0.04 -2.50 6.23
C GLY A 86 0.08 -3.99 5.93
N LEU A 87 -0.90 -4.59 5.23
CA LEU A 87 -0.83 -5.99 4.80
C LEU A 87 0.24 -6.21 3.73
N ILE A 88 0.28 -5.34 2.72
CA ILE A 88 1.28 -5.39 1.64
C ILE A 88 2.68 -5.29 2.25
N PHE A 89 2.87 -4.37 3.21
CA PHE A 89 4.12 -4.20 3.92
C PHE A 89 4.56 -5.48 4.64
N ILE A 90 3.67 -6.11 5.41
CA ILE A 90 3.97 -7.37 6.12
C ILE A 90 4.39 -8.48 5.16
N VAL A 91 3.75 -8.59 4.00
CA VAL A 91 4.15 -9.57 2.97
C VAL A 91 5.58 -9.30 2.50
N GLY A 92 5.94 -8.03 2.26
CA GLY A 92 7.32 -7.64 1.91
C GLY A 92 8.34 -8.06 2.97
N VAL A 93 8.03 -7.82 4.26
CA VAL A 93 8.87 -8.25 5.38
C VAL A 93 9.03 -9.78 5.40
N PHE A 94 7.95 -10.53 5.20
CA PHE A 94 8.03 -12.00 5.13
C PHE A 94 8.84 -12.49 3.93
N LEU A 95 8.73 -11.84 2.78
CA LEU A 95 9.56 -12.15 1.62
C LEU A 95 11.04 -11.90 1.92
N ALA A 96 11.38 -10.72 2.47
CA ALA A 96 12.75 -10.43 2.85
C ALA A 96 13.30 -11.46 3.84
N LYS A 97 12.53 -11.80 4.89
CA LYS A 97 12.89 -12.85 5.85
C LYS A 97 13.12 -14.21 5.18
N LYS A 98 12.21 -14.61 4.28
CA LYS A 98 12.29 -15.89 3.57
C LYS A 98 13.54 -15.99 2.69
N PHE A 99 13.85 -14.94 1.94
CA PHE A 99 15.00 -14.93 1.03
C PHE A 99 16.34 -14.78 1.76
N LEU A 100 16.38 -13.95 2.81
CA LEU A 100 17.62 -13.70 3.56
C LEU A 100 17.85 -14.72 4.68
N LYS A 101 16.84 -15.48 5.08
CA LYS A 101 16.87 -16.45 6.18
C LYS A 101 17.31 -15.84 7.52
N THR A 102 17.09 -14.54 7.72
CA THR A 102 17.42 -13.80 8.95
C THR A 102 16.41 -12.70 9.21
N ASN A 103 16.32 -12.21 10.43
CA ASN A 103 15.55 -11.03 10.84
C ASN A 103 16.43 -9.81 11.09
N ASP A 104 17.75 -9.91 10.94
CA ASP A 104 18.69 -8.85 11.32
C ASP A 104 18.45 -7.55 10.53
N PHE A 105 17.88 -7.66 9.35
CA PHE A 105 17.52 -6.50 8.51
C PHE A 105 16.45 -5.60 9.14
N LEU A 106 15.71 -6.06 10.14
CA LEU A 106 14.78 -5.22 10.91
C LEU A 106 15.49 -4.30 11.89
N TYR A 107 16.75 -4.60 12.23
CA TYR A 107 17.54 -3.88 13.23
C TYR A 107 18.80 -3.23 12.65
N ARG A 108 19.24 -3.67 11.46
CA ARG A 108 20.46 -3.19 10.80
C ARG A 108 20.20 -3.04 9.32
N PHE A 109 20.78 -2.00 8.72
CA PHE A 109 20.68 -1.79 7.29
C PHE A 109 21.18 -3.03 6.52
N ASN A 110 20.37 -3.45 5.54
CA ASN A 110 20.69 -4.56 4.65
C ASN A 110 20.21 -4.23 3.24
N SER A 111 21.16 -4.01 2.32
CA SER A 111 20.85 -3.62 0.94
C SER A 111 20.05 -4.66 0.16
N LYS A 112 20.22 -5.96 0.47
CA LYS A 112 19.42 -7.03 -0.16
C LYS A 112 17.96 -7.00 0.34
N ALA A 113 17.75 -6.76 1.65
CA ALA A 113 16.41 -6.57 2.19
C ALA A 113 15.75 -5.35 1.55
N LEU A 114 16.48 -4.23 1.46
CA LEU A 114 16.00 -3.02 0.81
C LEU A 114 15.56 -3.30 -0.64
N PHE A 115 16.40 -3.99 -1.41
CA PHE A 115 16.05 -4.35 -2.79
C PHE A 115 14.79 -5.22 -2.87
N ILE A 116 14.65 -6.24 -2.01
CA ILE A 116 13.45 -7.10 -1.96
C ILE A 116 12.21 -6.26 -1.63
N MET A 117 12.31 -5.35 -0.66
CA MET A 117 11.20 -4.49 -0.24
C MET A 117 10.78 -3.52 -1.34
N ILE A 118 11.74 -2.84 -1.99
CA ILE A 118 11.47 -1.94 -3.12
C ILE A 118 10.82 -2.72 -4.28
N PHE A 119 11.39 -3.86 -4.65
CA PHE A 119 10.84 -4.69 -5.71
C PHE A 119 9.40 -5.13 -5.39
N TRP A 120 9.16 -5.62 -4.18
CA TRP A 120 7.82 -6.01 -3.73
C TRP A 120 6.85 -4.82 -3.72
N GLY A 121 7.25 -3.68 -3.18
CA GLY A 121 6.44 -2.46 -3.17
C GLY A 121 6.04 -2.04 -4.58
N SER A 122 7.01 -1.88 -5.48
CA SER A 122 6.74 -1.49 -6.88
C SER A 122 5.87 -2.52 -7.62
N PHE A 123 6.11 -3.81 -7.40
CA PHE A 123 5.34 -4.88 -8.03
C PHE A 123 3.90 -4.92 -7.51
N SER A 124 3.71 -4.79 -6.20
CA SER A 124 2.36 -4.78 -5.60
C SER A 124 1.55 -3.56 -6.05
N GLU A 125 2.18 -2.36 -6.09
CA GLU A 125 1.52 -1.17 -6.61
C GLU A 125 1.12 -1.33 -8.08
N PHE A 126 2.02 -1.84 -8.91
CA PHE A 126 1.70 -2.12 -10.30
C PHE A 126 0.48 -3.05 -10.44
N LEU A 127 0.38 -4.10 -9.60
CA LEU A 127 -0.78 -5.01 -9.61
C LEU A 127 -2.06 -4.30 -9.10
N VAL A 128 -1.95 -3.46 -8.09
CA VAL A 128 -3.06 -2.67 -7.55
C VAL A 128 -3.57 -1.71 -8.62
N ASP A 129 -2.68 -0.98 -9.29
CA ASP A 129 -3.04 -0.08 -10.37
C ASP A 129 -3.60 -0.78 -11.59
N LEU A 130 -3.08 -1.95 -11.98
CA LEU A 130 -3.65 -2.74 -13.07
C LEU A 130 -5.13 -3.08 -12.85
N ASN A 131 -5.54 -3.26 -11.61
CA ASN A 131 -6.91 -3.62 -11.27
C ASN A 131 -7.80 -2.43 -10.91
N GLY A 132 -7.22 -1.40 -10.30
CA GLY A 132 -7.95 -0.27 -9.74
C GLY A 132 -8.03 0.95 -10.65
N ASN A 133 -6.95 1.25 -11.38
CA ASN A 133 -6.86 2.44 -12.22
C ASN A 133 -7.86 2.39 -13.39
N GLY A 134 -8.65 3.44 -13.55
CA GLY A 134 -9.75 3.49 -14.50
C GLY A 134 -11.04 2.78 -14.06
N LYS A 135 -11.05 2.14 -12.88
CA LYS A 135 -12.24 1.52 -12.28
C LYS A 135 -12.62 2.15 -10.94
N LEU A 136 -11.68 2.22 -10.02
CA LEU A 136 -11.89 2.78 -8.67
C LEU A 136 -11.38 4.20 -8.58
N TRP A 137 -10.27 4.48 -9.23
CA TRP A 137 -9.61 5.77 -9.30
C TRP A 137 -8.94 5.99 -10.65
N LEU A 138 -8.51 7.23 -10.85
CA LEU A 138 -7.64 7.63 -11.94
C LEU A 138 -6.62 8.65 -11.44
N PHE A 139 -5.34 8.38 -11.65
CA PHE A 139 -4.30 9.38 -11.44
C PHE A 139 -4.24 10.31 -12.65
N ILE A 140 -4.34 11.61 -12.40
CA ILE A 140 -4.40 12.61 -13.46
C ILE A 140 -2.99 12.86 -14.00
N GLU A 141 -2.86 12.70 -15.32
CA GLU A 141 -1.64 13.06 -16.03
C GLU A 141 -1.42 14.57 -15.99
N ASN A 142 -0.19 14.96 -15.71
CA ASN A 142 0.28 16.35 -15.83
C ASN A 142 1.81 16.38 -15.95
N TRP A 143 2.42 17.58 -16.06
CA TRP A 143 3.84 17.73 -16.32
C TRP A 143 4.77 17.08 -15.27
N TYR A 144 4.33 16.96 -14.02
CA TYR A 144 5.08 16.32 -12.93
C TYR A 144 4.68 14.87 -12.69
N ASN A 145 3.59 14.41 -13.25
CA ASN A 145 3.06 13.05 -13.12
C ASN A 145 2.72 12.46 -14.50
N PRO A 146 3.73 12.29 -15.38
CA PRO A 146 3.50 11.77 -16.73
C PRO A 146 3.06 10.31 -16.71
N VAL A 147 2.30 9.93 -17.74
CA VAL A 147 2.00 8.53 -18.04
C VAL A 147 3.27 7.83 -18.52
N PHE A 148 3.61 6.69 -17.94
CA PHE A 148 4.75 5.88 -18.38
C PHE A 148 4.33 4.61 -19.15
N ILE A 149 3.08 4.14 -18.94
CA ILE A 149 2.49 3.03 -19.68
C ILE A 149 0.96 3.20 -19.75
N THR A 150 0.35 2.77 -20.85
CA THR A 150 -1.11 2.74 -20.99
C THR A 150 -1.58 1.30 -21.08
N ILE A 151 -2.55 0.94 -20.24
CA ILE A 151 -3.11 -0.41 -20.19
C ILE A 151 -4.64 -0.30 -20.23
N ASN A 152 -5.27 -1.03 -21.15
CA ASN A 152 -6.73 -1.00 -21.35
C ASN A 152 -7.30 0.43 -21.55
N GLY A 153 -6.52 1.31 -22.19
CA GLY A 153 -6.92 2.71 -22.44
C GLY A 153 -6.72 3.66 -21.28
N ASN A 154 -6.26 3.19 -20.11
CA ASN A 154 -5.96 4.01 -18.95
C ASN A 154 -4.45 4.17 -18.77
N GLY A 155 -4.00 5.41 -18.58
CA GLY A 155 -2.60 5.73 -18.32
C GLY A 155 -2.22 5.41 -16.87
N LEU A 156 -1.12 4.66 -16.69
CA LEU A 156 -0.47 4.53 -15.38
C LEU A 156 0.59 5.62 -15.27
N THR A 157 0.51 6.40 -14.20
CA THR A 157 1.39 7.56 -14.00
C THR A 157 2.55 7.23 -13.06
N ILE A 158 3.63 8.00 -13.15
CA ILE A 158 4.91 7.66 -12.52
C ILE A 158 4.95 7.91 -11.01
N ILE A 159 4.25 8.94 -10.51
CA ILE A 159 4.37 9.33 -9.08
C ILE A 159 3.88 8.23 -8.12
N PRO A 160 2.71 7.60 -8.31
CA PRO A 160 2.29 6.50 -7.43
C PRO A 160 3.34 5.39 -7.35
N GLN A 161 3.90 4.98 -8.49
CA GLN A 161 4.94 3.94 -8.55
C GLN A 161 6.23 4.33 -7.81
N LEU A 162 6.66 5.59 -7.93
CA LEU A 162 7.84 6.10 -7.23
C LEU A 162 7.61 6.17 -5.71
N ILE A 163 6.44 6.62 -5.28
CA ILE A 163 6.10 6.71 -3.85
C ILE A 163 6.20 5.34 -3.20
N TRP A 164 5.61 4.32 -3.79
CA TRP A 164 5.70 2.96 -3.28
C TRP A 164 7.15 2.45 -3.22
N SER A 165 7.93 2.72 -4.24
CA SER A 165 9.35 2.35 -4.26
C SER A 165 10.14 3.03 -3.13
N VAL A 166 9.91 4.33 -2.89
CA VAL A 166 10.65 5.10 -1.88
C VAL A 166 10.17 4.79 -0.47
N SER A 167 8.90 4.57 -0.25
CA SER A 167 8.30 4.40 1.07
C SER A 167 8.89 3.23 1.85
N TYR A 168 9.27 2.15 1.18
CA TYR A 168 9.93 1.01 1.79
C TYR A 168 11.41 1.26 2.12
N THR A 169 12.03 2.31 1.58
CA THR A 169 13.43 2.63 1.88
C THR A 169 13.64 3.14 3.31
N HIS A 170 12.66 3.87 3.85
CA HIS A 170 12.75 4.44 5.20
C HIS A 170 12.77 3.39 6.32
N LEU A 171 12.30 2.19 6.05
CA LEU A 171 12.16 1.12 7.03
C LEU A 171 13.40 0.26 7.20
N THR A 172 14.37 0.37 6.29
CA THR A 172 15.64 -0.34 6.35
C THR A 172 16.78 0.53 6.89
N LEU A 173 16.51 1.81 7.17
CA LEU A 173 17.50 2.68 7.81
C LEU A 173 17.49 2.42 9.31
N PRO A 174 18.66 2.12 9.94
CA PRO A 174 18.73 2.00 11.37
C PRO A 174 18.34 3.34 12.00
N THR A 175 17.23 3.36 12.72
CA THR A 175 16.98 4.44 13.66
C THR A 175 18.08 4.33 14.71
N LYS A 176 19.07 5.23 14.64
CA LYS A 176 20.03 5.39 15.72
C LYS A 176 19.23 5.78 16.97
N ALA A 177 19.01 4.81 17.85
CA ALA A 177 18.64 5.10 19.20
C ALA A 177 19.85 5.66 19.96
#